data_ca358c347cf082fd998c3384d3a4e1ee
#
_entry.id   ca358c347cf082fd998c3384d3a4e1ee
#
_cell.length_a   1.000
_cell.length_b   1.000
_cell.length_c   1.000
_cell.angle_alpha   90.00
_cell.angle_beta   90.00
_cell.angle_gamma   90.00
#
_symmetry.space_group_name_H-M   'P 1'
#
loop_
_entity.id
_entity.type
_entity.pdbx_description
1 polymer ?
#
loop_
_entity_poly.entity_id
_entity_poly.type
_entity_poly.pdbx_seq_one_letter_code
_entity_poly.pdbx_strand_id
1 'polypeptide(L)'
;MPTGLDAMPEVHLPDHYDVINGVIVELPPSSLYPSEVANRLSDAIHEFQAVKARIGRLRMDMQFRYSLPEDPARARDPDLAFISYQRWPVDRPLPFHGNPIDVVPDLVVEVASPNNEAEELLAKVFEYLRAGARLVWLVYPRFRQIYAYTSVSGAPRVYTETDSLDGGEVLPDFSTPMAGLFPRNADEKPA
;
A
#
# COMPACT_ATOMS: atom_id res chain seq x y z
N MET A 1 4.54 24.51 -47.92
CA MET A 1 4.51 24.67 -46.46
C MET A 1 3.94 23.39 -45.85
N PRO A 2 4.76 22.46 -45.36
CA PRO A 2 4.22 21.33 -44.59
C PRO A 2 4.18 21.76 -43.12
N THR A 3 2.99 21.95 -42.58
CA THR A 3 2.72 22.02 -41.15
C THR A 3 2.43 20.62 -40.65
N GLY A 4 3.47 19.81 -40.53
CA GLY A 4 3.42 18.54 -39.82
C GLY A 4 3.86 18.75 -38.38
N LEU A 5 2.94 19.09 -37.48
CA LEU A 5 3.06 18.75 -36.08
C LEU A 5 2.66 17.27 -36.02
N ASP A 6 3.62 16.38 -36.24
CA ASP A 6 3.46 14.97 -35.88
C ASP A 6 3.16 14.95 -34.37
N ALA A 7 1.91 14.63 -34.04
CA ALA A 7 1.53 14.37 -32.67
C ALA A 7 2.41 13.20 -32.18
N MET A 8 3.22 13.48 -31.17
CA MET A 8 3.94 12.41 -30.48
C MET A 8 2.89 11.36 -30.05
N PRO A 9 3.16 10.07 -30.27
CA PRO A 9 2.21 9.03 -29.86
C PRO A 9 1.92 9.20 -28.36
N GLU A 10 0.66 9.30 -28.04
CA GLU A 10 0.19 9.35 -26.65
C GLU A 10 0.63 8.02 -26.00
N VAL A 11 1.60 8.11 -25.10
CA VAL A 11 2.08 6.93 -24.36
C VAL A 11 0.95 6.51 -23.45
N HIS A 12 0.25 5.45 -23.84
CA HIS A 12 -0.78 4.85 -22.99
C HIS A 12 -0.08 4.11 -21.85
N LEU A 13 -0.19 4.65 -20.64
CA LEU A 13 0.32 3.99 -19.42
C LEU A 13 -0.68 2.93 -18.97
N PRO A 14 -0.21 1.78 -18.44
CA PRO A 14 -1.09 0.82 -17.78
C PRO A 14 -1.84 1.47 -16.61
N ASP A 15 -3.01 0.92 -16.26
CA ASP A 15 -3.80 1.41 -15.12
C ASP A 15 -3.07 1.24 -13.80
N HIS A 16 -2.36 0.09 -13.63
CA HIS A 16 -1.54 -0.23 -12.47
C HIS A 16 -0.12 -0.58 -12.91
N TYR A 17 0.85 0.10 -12.38
CA TYR A 17 2.26 -0.14 -12.70
C TYR A 17 3.20 0.38 -11.62
N ASP A 18 4.35 -0.26 -11.52
CA ASP A 18 5.51 0.24 -10.79
C ASP A 18 6.49 0.95 -11.73
N VAL A 19 7.34 1.81 -11.19
CA VAL A 19 8.52 2.34 -11.90
C VAL A 19 9.77 1.85 -11.19
N ILE A 20 10.58 1.07 -11.89
CA ILE A 20 11.79 0.43 -11.35
C ILE A 20 12.96 0.79 -12.27
N ASN A 21 13.97 1.51 -11.76
CA ASN A 21 15.11 1.97 -12.55
C ASN A 21 14.67 2.74 -13.81
N GLY A 22 13.62 3.55 -13.71
CA GLY A 22 13.05 4.30 -14.83
C GLY A 22 12.24 3.46 -15.84
N VAL A 23 12.04 2.16 -15.58
CA VAL A 23 11.25 1.26 -16.43
C VAL A 23 9.86 1.09 -15.84
N ILE A 24 8.84 1.20 -16.67
CA ILE A 24 7.44 0.90 -16.31
C ILE A 24 7.27 -0.61 -16.28
N VAL A 25 6.84 -1.12 -15.14
CA VAL A 25 6.54 -2.54 -14.92
C VAL A 25 5.04 -2.66 -14.65
N GLU A 26 4.29 -3.14 -15.63
CA GLU A 26 2.84 -3.37 -15.48
C GLU A 26 2.57 -4.38 -14.37
N LEU A 27 1.60 -4.08 -13.52
CA LEU A 27 1.15 -4.97 -12.47
C LEU A 27 -0.04 -5.81 -12.95
N PRO A 28 -0.11 -7.07 -12.55
CA PRO A 28 -1.28 -7.89 -12.87
C PRO A 28 -2.53 -7.31 -12.19
N PRO A 29 -3.71 -7.51 -12.78
CA PRO A 29 -4.96 -7.08 -12.16
C PRO A 29 -5.14 -7.71 -10.78
N SER A 30 -5.67 -6.93 -9.84
CA SER A 30 -5.90 -7.37 -8.48
C SER A 30 -6.90 -8.53 -8.43
N SER A 31 -6.62 -9.52 -7.58
CA SER A 31 -7.54 -10.63 -7.33
C SER A 31 -8.61 -10.22 -6.32
N LEU A 32 -9.83 -10.73 -6.48
CA LEU A 32 -10.98 -10.34 -5.65
C LEU A 32 -10.73 -10.49 -4.13
N TYR A 33 -10.17 -11.63 -3.71
CA TYR A 33 -9.98 -11.89 -2.27
C TYR A 33 -8.93 -10.96 -1.63
N PRO A 34 -7.71 -10.76 -2.18
CA PRO A 34 -6.78 -9.74 -1.72
C PRO A 34 -7.37 -8.34 -1.67
N SER A 35 -8.09 -7.92 -2.71
CA SER A 35 -8.74 -6.61 -2.75
C SER A 35 -9.79 -6.45 -1.64
N GLU A 36 -10.58 -7.48 -1.35
CA GLU A 36 -11.55 -7.45 -0.25
C GLU A 36 -10.87 -7.33 1.12
N VAL A 37 -9.71 -7.97 1.32
CA VAL A 37 -8.92 -7.81 2.55
C VAL A 37 -8.38 -6.38 2.67
N ALA A 38 -7.86 -5.80 1.60
CA ALA A 38 -7.42 -4.41 1.57
C ALA A 38 -8.58 -3.44 1.88
N ASN A 39 -9.77 -3.67 1.32
CA ASN A 39 -10.98 -2.89 1.61
C ASN A 39 -11.34 -2.95 3.09
N ARG A 40 -11.35 -4.14 3.71
CA ARG A 40 -11.67 -4.29 5.14
C ARG A 40 -10.67 -3.60 6.06
N LEU A 41 -9.38 -3.62 5.70
CA LEU A 41 -8.36 -2.84 6.40
C LEU A 41 -8.61 -1.34 6.25
N SER A 42 -8.95 -0.90 5.05
CA SER A 42 -9.32 0.49 4.79
C SER A 42 -10.52 0.94 5.61
N ASP A 43 -11.58 0.12 5.65
CA ASP A 43 -12.81 0.39 6.41
C ASP A 43 -12.51 0.48 7.92
N ALA A 44 -11.74 -0.46 8.48
CA ALA A 44 -11.37 -0.44 9.88
C ALA A 44 -10.59 0.83 10.26
N ILE A 45 -9.68 1.31 9.41
CA ILE A 45 -8.95 2.56 9.64
C ILE A 45 -9.88 3.77 9.48
N HIS A 46 -10.80 3.77 8.52
CA HIS A 46 -11.78 4.84 8.34
C HIS A 46 -12.72 4.95 9.55
N GLU A 47 -13.23 3.83 10.05
CA GLU A 47 -14.06 3.78 11.25
C GLU A 47 -13.33 4.31 12.48
N PHE A 48 -12.07 3.89 12.67
CA PHE A 48 -11.22 4.42 13.74
C PHE A 48 -11.07 5.93 13.64
N GLN A 49 -10.76 6.47 12.46
CA GLN A 49 -10.59 7.91 12.26
C GLN A 49 -11.91 8.68 12.43
N ALA A 50 -13.06 8.07 12.15
CA ALA A 50 -14.37 8.70 12.33
C ALA A 50 -14.71 8.87 13.82
N VAL A 51 -14.25 7.94 14.68
CA VAL A 51 -14.54 7.95 16.13
C VAL A 51 -13.52 8.79 16.91
N LYS A 52 -12.25 8.67 16.62
CA LYS A 52 -11.17 9.30 17.39
C LYS A 52 -10.82 10.70 16.87
N ALA A 53 -10.22 10.79 15.75
CA ALA A 53 -9.91 11.99 14.99
C ALA A 53 -9.33 11.61 13.64
N ARG A 54 -9.59 12.42 12.64
CA ARG A 54 -8.95 12.23 11.34
C ARG A 54 -7.51 12.74 11.38
N ILE A 55 -6.55 11.82 11.42
CA ILE A 55 -5.12 12.14 11.56
C ILE A 55 -4.32 12.00 10.25
N GLY A 56 -4.98 11.59 9.17
CA GLY A 56 -4.35 11.40 7.86
C GLY A 56 -5.34 11.03 6.77
N ARG A 57 -4.79 10.63 5.65
CA ARG A 57 -5.51 10.21 4.44
C ARG A 57 -5.17 8.77 4.11
N LEU A 58 -6.19 7.98 3.82
CA LEU A 58 -6.05 6.67 3.18
C LEU A 58 -6.12 6.83 1.66
N ARG A 59 -5.34 6.02 0.96
CA ARG A 59 -5.35 5.89 -0.50
C ARG A 59 -5.21 4.43 -0.86
N MET A 60 -5.98 4.02 -1.84
CA MET A 60 -5.91 2.72 -2.49
C MET A 60 -5.62 2.97 -3.97
N ASP A 61 -5.01 2.01 -4.63
CA ASP A 61 -4.74 2.04 -6.06
C ASP A 61 -4.09 3.37 -6.49
N MET A 62 -3.05 3.79 -5.76
CA MET A 62 -2.39 5.06 -5.99
C MET A 62 -0.89 4.95 -5.90
N GLN A 63 -0.21 5.37 -6.95
CA GLN A 63 1.23 5.31 -7.06
C GLN A 63 1.91 6.42 -6.24
N PHE A 64 2.93 6.04 -5.49
CA PHE A 64 3.79 6.93 -4.70
C PHE A 64 5.24 6.83 -5.13
N ARG A 65 5.96 7.96 -5.02
CA ARG A 65 7.40 7.99 -5.24
C ARG A 65 8.14 7.58 -3.97
N TYR A 66 8.98 6.56 -4.13
CA TYR A 66 9.85 6.04 -3.09
C TYR A 66 11.31 6.27 -3.48
N SER A 67 11.74 7.52 -3.56
CA SER A 67 13.09 7.86 -3.99
C SER A 67 14.16 7.14 -3.17
N LEU A 68 14.89 6.23 -3.81
CA LEU A 68 16.02 5.52 -3.23
C LEU A 68 17.32 6.10 -3.80
N PRO A 69 18.45 6.06 -3.07
CA PRO A 69 19.73 6.58 -3.57
C PRO A 69 20.13 5.96 -4.92
N GLU A 70 19.88 4.67 -5.09
CA GLU A 70 20.19 3.93 -6.31
C GLU A 70 19.10 4.06 -7.39
N ASP A 71 17.89 4.49 -7.03
CA ASP A 71 16.77 4.67 -7.95
C ASP A 71 15.86 5.83 -7.51
N PRO A 72 16.25 7.09 -7.82
CA PRO A 72 15.47 8.27 -7.42
C PRO A 72 14.08 8.34 -8.06
N ALA A 73 13.87 7.63 -9.16
CA ALA A 73 12.59 7.60 -9.88
C ALA A 73 11.67 6.47 -9.42
N ARG A 74 12.11 5.63 -8.46
CA ARG A 74 11.33 4.51 -7.95
C ARG A 74 9.94 4.95 -7.56
N ALA A 75 8.93 4.28 -8.13
CA ALA A 75 7.54 4.46 -7.73
C ALA A 75 6.84 3.12 -7.64
N ARG A 76 5.93 3.00 -6.68
CA ARG A 76 5.17 1.79 -6.39
C ARG A 76 3.70 2.13 -6.21
N ASP A 77 2.85 1.17 -6.57
CA ASP A 77 1.40 1.20 -6.39
C ASP A 77 0.99 0.17 -5.32
N PRO A 78 1.02 0.55 -4.02
CA PRO A 78 0.63 -0.36 -2.95
C PRO A 78 -0.89 -0.53 -2.88
N ASP A 79 -1.36 -1.68 -2.39
CA ASP A 79 -2.79 -1.97 -2.24
C ASP A 79 -3.50 -0.95 -1.33
N LEU A 80 -2.81 -0.48 -0.27
CA LEU A 80 -3.33 0.56 0.62
C LEU A 80 -2.17 1.38 1.21
N ALA A 81 -2.36 2.69 1.31
CA ALA A 81 -1.41 3.61 1.91
C ALA A 81 -2.11 4.59 2.88
N PHE A 82 -1.48 4.87 4.01
CA PHE A 82 -1.89 5.94 4.92
C PHE A 82 -0.82 7.01 5.01
N ILE A 83 -1.23 8.27 4.85
CA ILE A 83 -0.38 9.45 4.91
C ILE A 83 -0.88 10.33 6.02
N SER A 84 -0.06 10.53 7.06
CA SER A 84 -0.41 11.42 8.18
C SER A 84 -0.49 12.88 7.72
N TYR A 85 -1.27 13.68 8.43
CA TYR A 85 -1.29 15.12 8.21
C TYR A 85 0.01 15.82 8.60
N GLN A 86 0.91 15.14 9.29
CA GLN A 86 2.28 15.62 9.51
C GLN A 86 3.10 15.61 8.23
N ARG A 87 2.94 14.57 7.39
CA ARG A 87 3.63 14.46 6.07
C ARG A 87 2.90 15.20 4.96
N TRP A 88 1.59 15.18 4.99
CA TRP A 88 0.75 15.89 4.03
C TRP A 88 -0.32 16.70 4.77
N PRO A 89 -0.05 17.95 5.13
CA PRO A 89 -0.98 18.83 5.82
C PRO A 89 -2.34 18.91 5.12
N VAL A 90 -3.39 19.16 5.89
CA VAL A 90 -4.78 19.19 5.39
C VAL A 90 -4.95 20.23 4.29
N ASP A 91 -4.29 21.37 4.43
CA ASP A 91 -4.33 22.55 3.55
C ASP A 91 -3.37 22.44 2.35
N ARG A 92 -2.48 21.41 2.32
CA ARG A 92 -1.63 21.19 1.15
C ARG A 92 -2.50 20.84 -0.06
N PRO A 93 -2.39 21.60 -1.18
CA PRO A 93 -3.14 21.32 -2.39
C PRO A 93 -2.92 19.88 -2.90
N LEU A 94 -4.00 19.28 -3.38
CA LEU A 94 -3.91 18.01 -4.09
C LEU A 94 -3.49 18.26 -5.54
N PRO A 95 -2.56 17.47 -6.09
CA PRO A 95 -2.23 17.58 -7.51
C PRO A 95 -3.47 17.21 -8.33
N PHE A 96 -3.79 18.04 -9.32
CA PHE A 96 -4.93 17.75 -10.21
C PHE A 96 -4.56 16.67 -11.24
N HIS A 97 -3.29 16.64 -11.63
CA HIS A 97 -2.70 15.63 -12.52
C HIS A 97 -1.41 15.12 -11.90
N GLY A 98 -1.10 13.89 -12.16
CA GLY A 98 0.21 13.33 -11.88
C GLY A 98 0.22 12.19 -10.88
N ASN A 99 0.63 11.07 -11.38
CA ASN A 99 1.24 9.97 -10.67
C ASN A 99 2.72 9.92 -11.08
N PRO A 100 3.61 9.53 -10.22
CA PRO A 100 3.39 9.20 -8.81
C PRO A 100 3.25 10.44 -7.90
N ILE A 101 2.56 10.26 -6.77
CA ILE A 101 2.50 11.28 -5.72
C ILE A 101 3.86 11.35 -5.03
N ASP A 102 4.41 12.58 -4.93
CA ASP A 102 5.72 12.82 -4.33
C ASP A 102 5.61 12.97 -2.80
N VAL A 103 5.32 11.86 -2.16
CA VAL A 103 5.32 11.68 -0.71
C VAL A 103 5.47 10.20 -0.37
N VAL A 104 6.26 9.88 0.65
CA VAL A 104 6.33 8.52 1.19
C VAL A 104 5.20 8.35 2.23
N PRO A 105 4.29 7.38 2.08
CA PRO A 105 3.28 7.09 3.10
C PRO A 105 3.89 6.69 4.44
N ASP A 106 3.17 6.96 5.55
CA ASP A 106 3.60 6.52 6.89
C ASP A 106 3.34 5.03 7.10
N LEU A 107 2.18 4.54 6.62
CA LEU A 107 1.86 3.11 6.56
C LEU A 107 1.68 2.71 5.09
N VAL A 108 2.25 1.58 4.74
CA VAL A 108 2.05 0.89 3.47
C VAL A 108 1.51 -0.51 3.74
N VAL A 109 0.55 -0.95 2.95
CA VAL A 109 -0.01 -2.30 3.02
C VAL A 109 0.15 -2.98 1.66
N GLU A 110 0.73 -4.16 1.68
CA GLU A 110 0.79 -5.09 0.55
C GLU A 110 0.04 -6.36 0.91
N VAL A 111 -0.89 -6.77 0.06
CA VAL A 111 -1.69 -7.98 0.25
C VAL A 111 -1.24 -9.03 -0.75
N ALA A 112 -0.62 -10.09 -0.26
CA ALA A 112 -0.09 -11.15 -1.09
C ALA A 112 -1.19 -11.82 -1.91
N SER A 113 -1.01 -11.89 -3.21
CA SER A 113 -1.81 -12.67 -4.14
C SER A 113 -1.14 -14.03 -4.43
N PRO A 114 -1.88 -15.03 -4.95
CA PRO A 114 -1.31 -16.35 -5.25
C PRO A 114 -0.13 -16.34 -6.24
N ASN A 115 -0.02 -15.28 -7.03
CA ASN A 115 1.00 -15.16 -8.09
C ASN A 115 2.22 -14.35 -7.64
N ASN A 116 2.23 -13.79 -6.42
CA ASN A 116 3.38 -13.04 -5.94
C ASN A 116 4.48 -13.99 -5.46
N GLU A 117 5.72 -13.66 -5.80
CA GLU A 117 6.88 -14.30 -5.21
C GLU A 117 7.18 -13.69 -3.84
N ALA A 118 7.50 -14.54 -2.85
CA ALA A 118 7.74 -14.09 -1.48
C ALA A 118 8.95 -13.14 -1.38
N GLU A 119 9.99 -13.37 -2.20
CA GLU A 119 11.18 -12.52 -2.24
C GLU A 119 10.85 -11.12 -2.79
N GLU A 120 9.99 -11.02 -3.81
CA GLU A 120 9.55 -9.74 -4.36
C GLU A 120 8.76 -8.92 -3.35
N LEU A 121 7.83 -9.57 -2.64
CA LEU A 121 7.05 -8.90 -1.60
C LEU A 121 7.95 -8.39 -0.47
N LEU A 122 8.93 -9.19 -0.05
CA LEU A 122 9.88 -8.78 0.98
C LEU A 122 10.80 -7.65 0.50
N ALA A 123 11.23 -7.69 -0.77
CA ALA A 123 12.00 -6.60 -1.37
C ALA A 123 11.21 -5.28 -1.35
N LYS A 124 9.93 -5.29 -1.72
CA LYS A 124 9.03 -4.13 -1.62
C LYS A 124 8.97 -3.59 -0.18
N VAL A 125 8.79 -4.47 0.82
CA VAL A 125 8.77 -4.07 2.23
C VAL A 125 10.04 -3.29 2.61
N PHE A 126 11.21 -3.80 2.23
CA PHE A 126 12.47 -3.13 2.54
C PHE A 126 12.65 -1.82 1.76
N GLU A 127 12.20 -1.76 0.52
CA GLU A 127 12.20 -0.51 -0.26
C GLU A 127 11.36 0.57 0.43
N TYR A 128 10.14 0.25 0.87
CA TYR A 128 9.27 1.18 1.58
C TYR A 128 9.90 1.72 2.87
N LEU A 129 10.46 0.83 3.68
CA LEU A 129 11.13 1.21 4.93
C LEU A 129 12.39 2.06 4.67
N ARG A 130 13.20 1.70 3.67
CA ARG A 130 14.39 2.49 3.28
C ARG A 130 14.04 3.87 2.75
N ALA A 131 12.92 3.97 2.04
CA ALA A 131 12.39 5.26 1.57
C ALA A 131 11.79 6.11 2.70
N GLY A 132 11.56 5.53 3.88
CA GLY A 132 11.10 6.25 5.06
C GLY A 132 9.64 5.98 5.45
N ALA A 133 8.99 4.92 4.96
CA ALA A 133 7.76 4.43 5.57
C ALA A 133 8.05 4.00 7.01
N ARG A 134 7.11 4.26 7.91
CA ARG A 134 7.28 3.99 9.35
C ARG A 134 6.72 2.63 9.75
N LEU A 135 5.76 2.13 8.97
CA LEU A 135 5.09 0.87 9.20
C LEU A 135 4.74 0.24 7.84
N VAL A 136 5.05 -1.02 7.67
CA VAL A 136 4.60 -1.80 6.51
C VAL A 136 3.87 -3.04 6.99
N TRP A 137 2.63 -3.23 6.55
CA TRP A 137 1.88 -4.45 6.75
C TRP A 137 1.95 -5.31 5.50
N LEU A 138 2.62 -6.45 5.62
CA LEU A 138 2.57 -7.50 4.60
C LEU A 138 1.53 -8.53 5.02
N VAL A 139 0.44 -8.59 4.25
CA VAL A 139 -0.73 -9.40 4.55
C VAL A 139 -0.68 -10.69 3.75
N TYR A 140 -0.82 -11.82 4.41
CA TYR A 140 -0.91 -13.14 3.80
C TYR A 140 -2.34 -13.71 3.99
N PRO A 141 -3.27 -13.47 3.04
CA PRO A 141 -4.66 -13.86 3.18
C PRO A 141 -4.85 -15.37 3.39
N ARG A 142 -4.06 -16.18 2.69
CA ARG A 142 -4.12 -17.65 2.79
C ARG A 142 -3.84 -18.17 4.18
N PHE A 143 -2.98 -17.46 4.93
CA PHE A 143 -2.58 -17.86 6.29
C PHE A 143 -3.32 -17.06 7.36
N ARG A 144 -4.13 -16.07 6.96
CA ARG A 144 -4.82 -15.12 7.86
C ARG A 144 -3.85 -14.46 8.82
N GLN A 145 -2.70 -14.02 8.29
CA GLN A 145 -1.61 -13.42 9.04
C GLN A 145 -1.22 -12.07 8.45
N ILE A 146 -0.81 -11.17 9.34
CA ILE A 146 -0.20 -9.88 8.98
C ILE A 146 1.16 -9.79 9.65
N TYR A 147 2.17 -9.47 8.85
CA TYR A 147 3.53 -9.22 9.29
C TYR A 147 3.75 -7.71 9.29
N ALA A 148 3.92 -7.12 10.47
CA ALA A 148 4.14 -5.69 10.65
C ALA A 148 5.64 -5.39 10.79
N TYR A 149 6.19 -4.68 9.83
CA TYR A 149 7.59 -4.27 9.78
C TYR A 149 7.71 -2.78 10.13
N THR A 150 8.64 -2.46 11.03
CA THR A 150 8.95 -1.07 11.42
C THR A 150 10.40 -0.69 11.14
N SER A 151 11.24 -1.66 10.77
CA SER A 151 12.63 -1.42 10.39
C SER A 151 13.14 -2.48 9.43
N VAL A 152 14.16 -2.14 8.65
CA VAL A 152 14.81 -3.05 7.68
C VAL A 152 15.54 -4.22 8.37
N SER A 153 16.07 -3.99 9.57
CA SER A 153 16.90 -4.96 10.30
C SER A 153 16.18 -5.68 11.45
N GLY A 154 14.95 -5.27 11.75
CA GLY A 154 14.13 -5.86 12.81
C GLY A 154 13.30 -7.03 12.32
N ALA A 155 13.00 -7.98 13.23
CA ALA A 155 11.99 -8.99 12.96
C ALA A 155 10.60 -8.33 12.93
N PRO A 156 9.69 -8.78 12.03
CA PRO A 156 8.32 -8.29 12.02
C PRO A 156 7.56 -8.79 13.26
N ARG A 157 6.61 -7.99 13.72
CA ARG A 157 5.57 -8.52 14.59
C ARG A 157 4.56 -9.26 13.73
N VAL A 158 4.23 -10.48 14.13
CA VAL A 158 3.27 -11.33 13.42
C VAL A 158 1.95 -11.33 14.17
N TYR A 159 0.87 -11.03 13.46
CA TYR A 159 -0.50 -11.11 13.95
C TYR A 159 -1.19 -12.30 13.29
N THR A 160 -1.90 -13.07 14.10
CA THR A 160 -2.70 -14.23 13.72
C THR A 160 -4.19 -13.95 13.90
N GLU A 161 -5.04 -14.84 13.46
CA GLU A 161 -6.50 -14.65 13.49
C GLU A 161 -7.07 -14.36 14.89
N THR A 162 -6.40 -14.82 15.95
CA THR A 162 -6.82 -14.62 17.36
C THR A 162 -6.35 -13.29 17.95
N ASP A 163 -5.51 -12.56 17.24
CA ASP A 163 -4.93 -11.29 17.70
C ASP A 163 -5.81 -10.09 17.34
N SER A 164 -5.46 -8.96 17.91
CA SER A 164 -5.90 -7.63 17.44
C SER A 164 -4.73 -6.93 16.78
N LEU A 165 -4.91 -6.50 15.53
CA LEU A 165 -3.95 -5.70 14.79
C LEU A 165 -3.91 -4.29 15.38
N ASP A 166 -2.73 -3.83 15.75
CA ASP A 166 -2.52 -2.43 16.17
C ASP A 166 -1.74 -1.64 15.13
N GLY A 167 -1.93 -0.32 15.13
CA GLY A 167 -1.29 0.59 14.19
C GLY A 167 0.05 1.17 14.67
N GLY A 168 0.57 0.72 15.80
CA GLY A 168 1.80 1.21 16.39
C GLY A 168 1.79 2.72 16.56
N GLU A 169 2.94 3.34 16.31
CA GLU A 169 3.08 4.81 16.38
C GLU A 169 2.45 5.57 15.20
N VAL A 170 2.13 4.86 14.11
CA VAL A 170 1.54 5.49 12.91
C VAL A 170 0.07 5.78 13.09
N LEU A 171 -0.66 4.84 13.69
CA LEU A 171 -2.08 4.95 14.02
C LEU A 171 -2.26 4.71 15.54
N PRO A 172 -1.91 5.68 16.41
CA PRO A 172 -1.99 5.51 17.85
C PRO A 172 -3.42 5.15 18.29
N ASP A 173 -3.55 4.19 19.19
CA ASP A 173 -4.83 3.64 19.67
C ASP A 173 -5.68 2.89 18.63
N PHE A 174 -5.21 2.74 17.41
CA PHE A 174 -5.89 1.86 16.45
C PHE A 174 -5.77 0.40 16.91
N SER A 175 -6.89 -0.28 16.95
CA SER A 175 -6.93 -1.71 17.21
C SER A 175 -8.15 -2.32 16.52
N THR A 176 -7.95 -3.40 15.77
CA THR A 176 -9.04 -4.13 15.11
C THR A 176 -8.81 -5.63 15.20
N PRO A 177 -9.87 -6.44 15.47
CA PRO A 177 -9.74 -7.90 15.50
C PRO A 177 -9.32 -8.44 14.14
N MET A 178 -8.27 -9.27 14.11
CA MET A 178 -7.79 -9.91 12.88
C MET A 178 -8.86 -10.78 12.20
N ALA A 179 -9.69 -11.47 12.98
CA ALA A 179 -10.75 -12.34 12.46
C ALA A 179 -11.73 -11.62 11.52
N GLY A 180 -11.97 -10.32 11.73
CA GLY A 180 -12.87 -9.51 10.90
C GLY A 180 -12.27 -9.10 9.55
N LEU A 181 -10.94 -9.16 9.40
CA LEU A 181 -10.24 -8.68 8.20
C LEU A 181 -10.25 -9.69 7.06
N PHE A 182 -10.41 -10.99 7.37
CA PHE A 182 -10.36 -12.05 6.37
C PHE A 182 -11.76 -12.57 6.07
N PRO A 183 -12.29 -12.33 4.86
CA PRO A 183 -13.58 -12.91 4.47
C PRO A 183 -13.51 -14.43 4.43
N ARG A 184 -14.67 -15.07 4.47
CA ARG A 184 -14.74 -16.52 4.27
C ARG A 184 -14.30 -16.83 2.84
N ASN A 185 -13.38 -17.77 2.69
CA ASN A 185 -12.97 -18.27 1.39
C ASN A 185 -14.01 -19.28 0.86
N ALA A 186 -14.27 -19.25 -0.46
CA ALA A 186 -15.18 -20.21 -1.09
C ALA A 186 -14.75 -21.67 -0.93
N ASP A 187 -13.45 -21.93 -0.76
CA ASP A 187 -12.87 -23.25 -0.56
C ASP A 187 -12.95 -23.72 0.91
N GLU A 188 -13.33 -22.85 1.85
CA GLU A 188 -13.55 -23.19 3.25
C GLU A 188 -14.87 -23.94 3.42
N LYS A 189 -14.79 -25.18 3.95
CA LYS A 189 -15.99 -25.93 4.29
C LYS A 189 -16.79 -25.16 5.35
N PRO A 190 -18.15 -25.20 5.28
CA PRO A 190 -18.97 -24.70 6.37
C PRO A 190 -18.60 -25.42 7.66
N ALA A 191 -18.44 -24.63 8.74
CA ALA A 191 -18.25 -25.17 10.08
C ALA A 191 -19.49 -25.93 10.55
#